data_0ee353b5fdd8f368df213ff61da2e2ce
#
_entry.id   0ee353b5fdd8f368df213ff61da2e2ce
#
_cell.length_a   1.000
_cell.length_b   1.000
_cell.length_c   1.000
_cell.angle_alpha   90.00
_cell.angle_beta   90.00
_cell.angle_gamma   90.00
#
_symmetry.space_group_name_H-M   'P 1'
#
loop_
_entity.id
_entity.type
_entity.pdbx_description
1 polymer ?
#
loop_
_entity_poly.entity_id
_entity_poly.type
_entity_poly.pdbx_seq_one_letter_code
_entity_poly.pdbx_strand_id
1 'polypeptide(L)'
;MAPPALHLAGVQKAFGAFTALRNIDLSVAAGEFVCFLGPSGCGKTTLLRVIAGLETQDAGKIAQGGKDVSALPPGQRDYGIVFQSYALFPNLSVADNVAYGLVNRKTPRSAASARVDELLQMVGLPGSQAKYPAQLSGGQQQRVALARALATSPGLLLLDEPLSALDAIVRVRLRQELRDLQRRLGVTTIMVTHDQEEALSMADRIVVMNRGAIEQVGTPLEVYRSPATPFVADFVGRVNTLDATLEEGGARVGSTYVRCAHAGLPGQKQTLYVRPEDVM
;
A
#
# COMPACT_ATOMS: atom_id res chain seq x y z
N MET A 1 9.39 24.19 2.81
CA MET A 1 9.20 22.74 3.03
C MET A 1 9.50 22.01 1.73
N ALA A 2 10.19 20.88 1.76
CA ALA A 2 10.39 20.07 0.56
C ALA A 2 9.03 19.58 0.01
N PRO A 3 8.89 19.46 -1.33
CA PRO A 3 7.67 18.93 -1.91
C PRO A 3 7.45 17.48 -1.50
N PRO A 4 6.19 17.01 -1.39
CA PRO A 4 5.90 15.60 -1.11
C PRO A 4 6.44 14.70 -2.24
N ALA A 5 6.80 13.47 -1.92
CA ALA A 5 7.25 12.49 -2.90
C ALA A 5 6.15 12.17 -3.92
N LEU A 6 4.89 12.12 -3.43
CA LEU A 6 3.70 11.99 -4.27
C LEU A 6 2.61 12.93 -3.77
N HIS A 7 1.93 13.62 -4.70
CA HIS A 7 0.75 14.42 -4.42
C HIS A 7 -0.33 14.13 -5.46
N LEU A 8 -1.50 13.76 -4.97
CA LEU A 8 -2.72 13.53 -5.76
C LEU A 8 -3.71 14.64 -5.40
N ALA A 9 -4.31 15.29 -6.39
CA ALA A 9 -5.29 16.35 -6.22
C ALA A 9 -6.51 16.06 -7.09
N GLY A 10 -7.63 15.70 -6.46
CA GLY A 10 -8.92 15.49 -7.11
C GLY A 10 -8.90 14.36 -8.15
N VAL A 11 -8.10 13.31 -7.97
CA VAL A 11 -7.95 12.23 -8.97
C VAL A 11 -9.22 11.41 -9.10
N GLN A 12 -9.71 11.27 -10.34
CA GLN A 12 -10.91 10.51 -10.68
C GLN A 12 -10.63 9.51 -11.79
N LYS A 13 -11.33 8.37 -11.75
CA LYS A 13 -11.29 7.34 -12.80
C LYS A 13 -12.59 6.58 -12.89
N ALA A 14 -13.11 6.44 -14.10
CA ALA A 14 -14.26 5.61 -14.40
C ALA A 14 -13.96 4.62 -15.53
N PHE A 15 -14.65 3.50 -15.53
CA PHE A 15 -14.66 2.50 -16.59
C PHE A 15 -16.11 2.31 -17.03
N GLY A 16 -16.51 2.99 -18.12
CA GLY A 16 -17.90 3.08 -18.52
C GLY A 16 -18.77 3.69 -17.42
N ALA A 17 -19.79 2.97 -16.97
CA ALA A 17 -20.68 3.41 -15.89
C ALA A 17 -20.11 3.19 -14.47
N PHE A 18 -19.00 2.47 -14.34
CA PHE A 18 -18.40 2.16 -13.04
C PHE A 18 -17.35 3.21 -12.65
N THR A 19 -17.59 3.95 -11.57
CA THR A 19 -16.63 4.89 -11.01
C THR A 19 -15.67 4.17 -10.06
N ALA A 20 -14.43 3.98 -10.50
CA ALA A 20 -13.38 3.29 -9.75
C ALA A 20 -12.66 4.20 -8.74
N LEU A 21 -12.50 5.49 -9.05
CA LEU A 21 -11.89 6.49 -8.16
C LEU A 21 -12.74 7.77 -8.14
N ARG A 22 -13.00 8.28 -6.93
CA ARG A 22 -13.87 9.44 -6.69
C ARG A 22 -13.12 10.52 -5.93
N ASN A 23 -12.62 11.52 -6.63
CA ASN A 23 -12.00 12.71 -6.03
C ASN A 23 -10.94 12.35 -4.97
N ILE A 24 -9.89 11.65 -5.38
CA ILE A 24 -8.82 11.22 -4.48
C ILE A 24 -7.83 12.36 -4.26
N ASP A 25 -7.72 12.79 -3.01
CA ASP A 25 -6.72 13.74 -2.52
C ASP A 25 -5.79 13.03 -1.54
N LEU A 26 -4.49 13.03 -1.82
CA LEU A 26 -3.49 12.37 -0.97
C LEU A 26 -2.11 13.00 -1.16
N SER A 27 -1.40 13.22 -0.06
CA SER A 27 0.03 13.56 -0.08
C SER A 27 0.82 12.49 0.65
N VAL A 28 1.94 12.06 0.07
CA VAL A 28 2.87 11.08 0.64
C VAL A 28 4.23 11.74 0.80
N ALA A 29 4.79 11.70 2.01
CA ALA A 29 6.09 12.29 2.30
C ALA A 29 7.24 11.42 1.74
N ALA A 30 8.42 12.01 1.55
CA ALA A 30 9.60 11.26 1.14
C ALA A 30 10.00 10.24 2.22
N GLY A 31 10.30 9.00 1.80
CA GLY A 31 10.67 7.90 2.68
C GLY A 31 9.52 7.26 3.45
N GLU A 32 8.30 7.75 3.30
CA GLU A 32 7.10 7.22 3.98
C GLU A 32 6.68 5.87 3.38
N PHE A 33 6.20 4.96 4.24
CA PHE A 33 5.56 3.71 3.84
C PHE A 33 4.03 3.84 4.03
N VAL A 34 3.31 3.93 2.92
CA VAL A 34 1.84 4.08 2.92
C VAL A 34 1.18 2.79 2.45
N CYS A 35 0.19 2.30 3.21
CA CYS A 35 -0.64 1.17 2.79
C CYS A 35 -2.03 1.63 2.34
N PHE A 36 -2.43 1.25 1.12
CA PHE A 36 -3.82 1.33 0.66
C PHE A 36 -4.55 0.08 1.11
N LEU A 37 -5.49 0.23 2.02
CA LEU A 37 -6.25 -0.85 2.65
C LEU A 37 -7.74 -0.70 2.30
N GLY A 38 -8.44 -1.81 2.04
CA GLY A 38 -9.87 -1.79 1.75
C GLY A 38 -10.34 -3.09 1.10
N PRO A 39 -11.64 -3.31 0.97
CA PRO A 39 -12.21 -4.52 0.36
C PRO A 39 -11.82 -4.66 -1.12
N SER A 40 -12.01 -5.85 -1.66
CA SER A 40 -11.80 -6.11 -3.09
C SER A 40 -12.70 -5.21 -3.94
N GLY A 41 -12.17 -4.67 -5.04
CA GLY A 41 -12.91 -3.80 -5.95
C GLY A 41 -13.11 -2.35 -5.48
N CYS A 42 -12.59 -1.91 -4.33
CA CYS A 42 -12.74 -0.53 -3.86
C CYS A 42 -11.83 0.51 -4.54
N GLY A 43 -11.00 0.11 -5.53
CA GLY A 43 -10.19 1.03 -6.34
C GLY A 43 -8.69 1.09 -6.03
N LYS A 44 -8.16 0.34 -5.04
CA LYS A 44 -6.73 0.38 -4.63
C LYS A 44 -5.75 0.13 -5.78
N THR A 45 -5.89 -1.01 -6.47
CA THR A 45 -5.04 -1.35 -7.62
C THR A 45 -5.23 -0.36 -8.77
N THR A 46 -6.45 0.15 -8.97
CA THR A 46 -6.70 1.21 -9.96
C THR A 46 -5.92 2.47 -9.61
N LEU A 47 -5.95 2.90 -8.34
CA LEU A 47 -5.22 4.07 -7.88
C LEU A 47 -3.69 3.88 -8.04
N LEU A 48 -3.17 2.70 -7.68
CA LEU A 48 -1.75 2.38 -7.87
C LEU A 48 -1.37 2.42 -9.36
N ARG A 49 -2.20 1.86 -10.25
CA ARG A 49 -1.96 1.91 -11.71
C ARG A 49 -2.04 3.33 -12.27
N VAL A 50 -2.93 4.17 -11.76
CA VAL A 50 -3.03 5.59 -12.13
C VAL A 50 -1.77 6.33 -11.69
N ILE A 51 -1.25 6.09 -10.49
CA ILE A 51 0.03 6.66 -10.00
C ILE A 51 1.19 6.23 -10.91
N ALA A 52 1.23 4.97 -11.33
CA ALA A 52 2.24 4.44 -12.24
C ALA A 52 2.08 4.96 -13.69
N GLY A 53 0.94 5.53 -14.06
CA GLY A 53 0.62 5.91 -15.44
C GLY A 53 0.27 4.74 -16.35
N LEU A 54 0.01 3.56 -15.75
CA LEU A 54 -0.49 2.38 -16.46
C LEU A 54 -1.98 2.50 -16.79
N GLU A 55 -2.69 3.36 -16.05
CA GLU A 55 -4.04 3.83 -16.32
C GLU A 55 -4.04 5.36 -16.32
N THR A 56 -4.78 5.97 -17.23
CA THR A 56 -4.94 7.42 -17.28
C THR A 56 -6.12 7.83 -16.42
N GLN A 57 -5.93 8.79 -15.52
CA GLN A 57 -7.03 9.41 -14.78
C GLN A 57 -7.94 10.23 -15.74
N ASP A 58 -9.22 10.32 -15.40
CA ASP A 58 -10.17 11.11 -16.19
C ASP A 58 -10.21 12.58 -15.72
N ALA A 59 -9.84 12.84 -14.45
CA ALA A 59 -9.70 14.18 -13.89
C ALA A 59 -8.67 14.20 -12.75
N GLY A 60 -8.25 15.38 -12.34
CA GLY A 60 -7.30 15.61 -11.26
C GLY A 60 -5.85 15.65 -11.73
N LYS A 61 -4.94 15.85 -10.76
CA LYS A 61 -3.49 16.01 -11.01
C LYS A 61 -2.68 15.04 -10.15
N ILE A 62 -1.55 14.61 -10.69
CA ILE A 62 -0.58 13.75 -10.04
C ILE A 62 0.78 14.43 -10.13
N ALA A 63 1.42 14.68 -9.00
CA ALA A 63 2.78 15.20 -8.96
C ALA A 63 3.71 14.25 -8.20
N GLN A 64 4.92 14.04 -8.71
CA GLN A 64 6.01 13.29 -8.09
C GLN A 64 7.19 14.23 -7.85
N GLY A 65 7.65 14.35 -6.58
CA GLY A 65 8.74 15.25 -6.21
C GLY A 65 8.48 16.71 -6.63
N GLY A 66 7.23 17.14 -6.64
CA GLY A 66 6.80 18.47 -7.07
C GLY A 66 6.62 18.64 -8.59
N LYS A 67 6.96 17.63 -9.42
CA LYS A 67 6.79 17.65 -10.87
C LYS A 67 5.44 17.05 -11.25
N ASP A 68 4.65 17.75 -12.07
CA ASP A 68 3.41 17.21 -12.64
C ASP A 68 3.73 16.07 -13.62
N VAL A 69 3.19 14.88 -13.33
CA VAL A 69 3.36 13.67 -14.13
C VAL A 69 2.03 13.16 -14.69
N SER A 70 0.95 13.94 -14.57
CA SER A 70 -0.41 13.52 -14.90
C SER A 70 -0.55 12.98 -16.32
N ALA A 71 0.10 13.61 -17.29
CA ALA A 71 0.08 13.22 -18.72
C ALA A 71 1.27 12.37 -19.16
N LEU A 72 2.24 12.08 -18.25
CA LEU A 72 3.43 11.33 -18.61
C LEU A 72 3.12 9.83 -18.69
N PRO A 73 3.62 9.14 -19.75
CA PRO A 73 3.53 7.68 -19.85
C PRO A 73 4.38 7.01 -18.76
N PRO A 74 4.15 5.71 -18.45
CA PRO A 74 4.84 4.98 -17.40
C PRO A 74 6.37 5.09 -17.45
N GLY A 75 6.97 4.96 -18.65
CA GLY A 75 8.43 5.02 -18.82
C GLY A 75 9.10 6.37 -18.53
N GLN A 76 8.31 7.43 -18.33
CA GLN A 76 8.80 8.77 -17.98
C GLN A 76 8.53 9.16 -16.53
N ARG A 77 7.85 8.30 -15.75
CA ARG A 77 7.64 8.49 -14.32
C ARG A 77 8.74 7.78 -13.53
N ASP A 78 9.07 8.32 -12.36
CA ASP A 78 10.15 7.78 -11.51
C ASP A 78 9.57 6.81 -10.46
N TYR A 79 9.37 5.55 -10.86
CA TYR A 79 8.92 4.50 -9.96
C TYR A 79 9.50 3.13 -10.31
N GLY A 80 9.54 2.25 -9.30
CA GLY A 80 9.64 0.79 -9.45
C GLY A 80 8.32 0.15 -9.05
N ILE A 81 7.93 -0.93 -9.71
CA ILE A 81 6.69 -1.64 -9.41
C ILE A 81 6.90 -3.15 -9.24
N VAL A 82 6.24 -3.72 -8.24
CA VAL A 82 6.06 -5.16 -8.05
C VAL A 82 4.59 -5.48 -8.20
N PHE A 83 4.25 -6.29 -9.19
CA PHE A 83 2.87 -6.75 -9.43
C PHE A 83 2.53 -7.96 -8.56
N GLN A 84 1.27 -8.22 -8.35
CA GLN A 84 0.75 -9.36 -7.58
C GLN A 84 1.29 -10.71 -8.09
N SER A 85 1.42 -10.89 -9.40
CA SER A 85 2.00 -12.09 -10.03
C SER A 85 3.52 -12.05 -10.16
N TYR A 86 4.17 -11.04 -9.52
CA TYR A 86 5.60 -10.73 -9.67
C TYR A 86 6.03 -10.35 -11.10
N ALA A 87 5.33 -10.80 -12.12
CA ALA A 87 5.52 -10.51 -13.55
C ALA A 87 7.00 -10.62 -13.99
N LEU A 88 7.72 -11.65 -13.52
CA LEU A 88 9.07 -11.94 -13.97
C LEU A 88 9.04 -12.44 -15.41
N PHE A 89 10.04 -12.06 -16.19
CA PHE A 89 10.22 -12.56 -17.55
C PHE A 89 10.72 -14.02 -17.47
N PRO A 90 9.93 -15.02 -17.88
CA PRO A 90 10.25 -16.43 -17.64
C PRO A 90 11.46 -16.90 -18.44
N ASN A 91 11.74 -16.27 -19.57
CA ASN A 91 12.85 -16.59 -20.48
C ASN A 91 14.14 -15.83 -20.18
N LEU A 92 14.14 -14.95 -19.17
CA LEU A 92 15.32 -14.22 -18.72
C LEU A 92 15.84 -14.83 -17.42
N SER A 93 17.16 -14.82 -17.26
CA SER A 93 17.79 -15.17 -15.98
C SER A 93 17.39 -14.20 -14.87
N VAL A 94 17.69 -14.54 -13.63
CA VAL A 94 17.52 -13.63 -12.48
C VAL A 94 18.31 -12.34 -12.69
N ALA A 95 19.55 -12.45 -13.15
CA ALA A 95 20.38 -11.28 -13.42
C ALA A 95 19.76 -10.39 -14.50
N ASP A 96 19.29 -10.98 -15.60
CA ASP A 96 18.67 -10.23 -16.71
C ASP A 96 17.32 -9.62 -16.31
N ASN A 97 16.53 -10.32 -15.48
CA ASN A 97 15.31 -9.75 -14.89
C ASN A 97 15.62 -8.50 -14.08
N VAL A 98 16.60 -8.55 -13.18
CA VAL A 98 16.99 -7.41 -12.35
C VAL A 98 17.61 -6.30 -13.19
N ALA A 99 18.46 -6.63 -14.15
CA ALA A 99 19.13 -5.67 -15.03
C ALA A 99 18.21 -5.01 -16.06
N TYR A 100 16.99 -5.52 -16.28
CA TYR A 100 16.13 -5.13 -17.40
C TYR A 100 15.94 -3.61 -17.52
N GLY A 101 15.62 -2.93 -16.40
CA GLY A 101 15.46 -1.49 -16.37
C GLY A 101 16.78 -0.72 -16.61
N LEU A 102 17.90 -1.26 -16.15
CA LEU A 102 19.22 -0.67 -16.33
C LEU A 102 19.67 -0.73 -17.81
N VAL A 103 19.42 -1.87 -18.46
CA VAL A 103 19.72 -2.05 -19.87
C VAL A 103 18.91 -1.07 -20.73
N ASN A 104 17.62 -0.90 -20.45
CA ASN A 104 16.76 0.06 -21.13
C ASN A 104 17.21 1.52 -20.93
N ARG A 105 17.82 1.83 -19.79
CA ARG A 105 18.46 3.13 -19.51
C ARG A 105 19.87 3.25 -20.09
N LYS A 106 20.34 2.25 -20.87
CA LYS A 106 21.70 2.20 -21.45
C LYS A 106 22.81 2.28 -20.42
N THR A 107 22.59 1.76 -19.23
CA THR A 107 23.63 1.69 -18.16
C THR A 107 24.79 0.80 -18.64
N PRO A 108 26.05 1.18 -18.45
CA PRO A 108 27.20 0.36 -18.82
C PRO A 108 27.13 -1.04 -18.19
N ARG A 109 27.48 -2.08 -18.95
CA ARG A 109 27.31 -3.48 -18.55
C ARG A 109 27.98 -3.81 -17.21
N SER A 110 29.17 -3.27 -16.97
CA SER A 110 29.90 -3.47 -15.70
C SER A 110 29.14 -2.86 -14.51
N ALA A 111 28.61 -1.65 -14.65
CA ALA A 111 27.82 -0.98 -13.61
C ALA A 111 26.49 -1.71 -13.37
N ALA A 112 25.84 -2.17 -14.44
CA ALA A 112 24.60 -2.95 -14.32
C ALA A 112 24.83 -4.28 -13.58
N SER A 113 25.93 -5.01 -13.90
CA SER A 113 26.30 -6.25 -13.22
C SER A 113 26.57 -6.02 -11.72
N ALA A 114 27.37 -5.02 -11.38
CA ALA A 114 27.66 -4.67 -9.99
C ALA A 114 26.37 -4.32 -9.21
N ARG A 115 25.47 -3.57 -9.84
CA ARG A 115 24.17 -3.22 -9.22
C ARG A 115 23.27 -4.44 -9.03
N VAL A 116 23.26 -5.37 -9.97
CA VAL A 116 22.54 -6.66 -9.85
C VAL A 116 23.05 -7.45 -8.66
N ASP A 117 24.39 -7.59 -8.51
CA ASP A 117 25.00 -8.35 -7.42
C ASP A 117 24.68 -7.71 -6.05
N GLU A 118 24.79 -6.39 -5.97
CA GLU A 118 24.41 -5.63 -4.77
C GLU A 118 22.94 -5.90 -4.37
N LEU A 119 22.04 -5.79 -5.33
CA LEU A 119 20.60 -5.97 -5.07
C LEU A 119 20.26 -7.42 -4.69
N LEU A 120 20.85 -8.40 -5.38
CA LEU A 120 20.64 -9.81 -5.04
C LEU A 120 21.16 -10.15 -3.65
N GLN A 121 22.31 -9.57 -3.26
CA GLN A 121 22.80 -9.69 -1.88
C GLN A 121 21.83 -9.03 -0.89
N MET A 122 21.33 -7.84 -1.21
CA MET A 122 20.40 -7.06 -0.36
C MET A 122 19.08 -7.78 -0.11
N VAL A 123 18.54 -8.48 -1.11
CA VAL A 123 17.31 -9.27 -0.99
C VAL A 123 17.56 -10.73 -0.53
N GLY A 124 18.80 -11.08 -0.14
CA GLY A 124 19.14 -12.40 0.40
C GLY A 124 19.15 -13.52 -0.65
N LEU A 125 19.52 -13.22 -1.89
CA LEU A 125 19.63 -14.16 -3.00
C LEU A 125 21.02 -14.16 -3.67
N PRO A 126 22.14 -14.14 -2.91
CA PRO A 126 23.46 -14.19 -3.51
C PRO A 126 23.66 -15.49 -4.29
N GLY A 127 24.39 -15.43 -5.42
CA GLY A 127 24.66 -16.60 -6.25
C GLY A 127 23.47 -17.12 -7.10
N SER A 128 22.39 -16.34 -7.16
CA SER A 128 21.19 -16.73 -7.93
C SER A 128 21.16 -16.18 -9.36
N GLN A 129 22.17 -15.46 -9.80
CA GLN A 129 22.23 -14.71 -11.07
C GLN A 129 21.84 -15.54 -12.29
N ALA A 130 22.35 -16.77 -12.38
CA ALA A 130 22.16 -17.66 -13.53
C ALA A 130 20.86 -18.47 -13.50
N LYS A 131 20.11 -18.44 -12.40
CA LYS A 131 18.84 -19.15 -12.28
C LYS A 131 17.76 -18.47 -13.10
N TYR A 132 16.71 -19.24 -13.44
CA TYR A 132 15.50 -18.76 -14.11
C TYR A 132 14.32 -18.75 -13.13
N PRO A 133 13.26 -17.95 -13.36
CA PRO A 133 12.09 -17.86 -12.49
C PRO A 133 11.48 -19.21 -12.11
N ALA A 134 11.41 -20.16 -13.06
CA ALA A 134 10.88 -21.51 -12.82
C ALA A 134 11.68 -22.35 -11.79
N GLN A 135 12.91 -21.95 -11.49
CA GLN A 135 13.80 -22.62 -10.54
C GLN A 135 13.72 -22.01 -9.12
N LEU A 136 12.84 -21.02 -8.93
CA LEU A 136 12.72 -20.25 -7.69
C LEU A 136 11.38 -20.54 -7.00
N SER A 137 11.39 -20.57 -5.66
CA SER A 137 10.15 -20.54 -4.89
C SER A 137 9.41 -19.20 -5.06
N GLY A 138 8.11 -19.14 -4.74
CA GLY A 138 7.32 -17.91 -4.81
C GLY A 138 7.95 -16.73 -4.04
N GLY A 139 8.43 -16.97 -2.82
CA GLY A 139 9.13 -15.93 -2.04
C GLY A 139 10.46 -15.50 -2.66
N GLN A 140 11.19 -16.40 -3.34
CA GLN A 140 12.39 -16.03 -4.09
C GLN A 140 12.04 -15.21 -5.34
N GLN A 141 10.98 -15.58 -6.07
CA GLN A 141 10.50 -14.80 -7.22
C GLN A 141 10.10 -13.38 -6.81
N GLN A 142 9.40 -13.24 -5.68
CA GLN A 142 9.06 -11.94 -5.10
C GLN A 142 10.30 -11.08 -4.83
N ARG A 143 11.33 -11.65 -4.19
CA ARG A 143 12.60 -10.94 -3.91
C ARG A 143 13.32 -10.52 -5.19
N VAL A 144 13.29 -11.34 -6.25
CA VAL A 144 13.82 -10.96 -7.57
C VAL A 144 13.01 -9.82 -8.17
N ALA A 145 11.67 -9.86 -8.09
CA ALA A 145 10.80 -8.77 -8.57
C ALA A 145 11.07 -7.45 -7.82
N LEU A 146 11.30 -7.54 -6.49
CA LEU A 146 11.68 -6.40 -5.66
C LEU A 146 13.05 -5.85 -6.07
N ALA A 147 14.06 -6.70 -6.26
CA ALA A 147 15.37 -6.30 -6.76
C ALA A 147 15.27 -5.60 -8.14
N ARG A 148 14.46 -6.14 -9.06
CA ARG A 148 14.18 -5.53 -10.36
C ARG A 148 13.54 -4.13 -10.22
N ALA A 149 12.56 -4.00 -9.34
CA ALA A 149 11.88 -2.72 -9.10
C ALA A 149 12.83 -1.65 -8.53
N LEU A 150 13.81 -2.07 -7.71
CA LEU A 150 14.80 -1.19 -7.07
C LEU A 150 16.04 -0.92 -7.93
N ALA A 151 16.22 -1.64 -9.05
CA ALA A 151 17.45 -1.58 -9.84
C ALA A 151 17.77 -0.17 -10.33
N THR A 152 16.77 0.56 -10.75
CA THR A 152 16.91 1.93 -11.27
C THR A 152 16.94 3.01 -10.19
N SER A 153 17.01 2.63 -8.92
CA SER A 153 16.97 3.54 -7.75
C SER A 153 15.79 4.52 -7.82
N PRO A 154 14.55 4.02 -7.88
CA PRO A 154 13.37 4.86 -8.06
C PRO A 154 13.08 5.72 -6.83
N GLY A 155 12.50 6.92 -7.05
CA GLY A 155 11.99 7.76 -5.97
C GLY A 155 10.73 7.21 -5.31
N LEU A 156 9.99 6.30 -5.99
CA LEU A 156 8.75 5.70 -5.50
C LEU A 156 8.72 4.20 -5.79
N LEU A 157 8.44 3.39 -4.77
CA LEU A 157 8.23 1.94 -4.89
C LEU A 157 6.74 1.63 -4.76
N LEU A 158 6.17 0.98 -5.77
CA LEU A 158 4.77 0.57 -5.83
C LEU A 158 4.66 -0.94 -5.69
N LEU A 159 3.85 -1.41 -4.74
CA LEU A 159 3.68 -2.83 -4.42
C LEU A 159 2.19 -3.19 -4.52
N ASP A 160 1.82 -4.00 -5.52
CA ASP A 160 0.44 -4.46 -5.72
C ASP A 160 0.26 -5.84 -5.12
N GLU A 161 -0.29 -5.92 -3.91
CA GLU A 161 -0.52 -7.15 -3.12
C GLU A 161 0.71 -8.10 -3.09
N PRO A 162 1.90 -7.60 -2.72
CA PRO A 162 3.14 -8.32 -2.94
C PRO A 162 3.24 -9.65 -2.16
N LEU A 163 2.45 -9.82 -1.10
CA LEU A 163 2.53 -10.96 -0.18
C LEU A 163 1.35 -11.94 -0.32
N SER A 164 0.37 -11.64 -1.18
CA SER A 164 -0.90 -12.37 -1.27
C SER A 164 -0.75 -13.84 -1.71
N ALA A 165 0.26 -14.14 -2.54
CA ALA A 165 0.49 -15.49 -3.09
C ALA A 165 1.30 -16.41 -2.16
N LEU A 166 1.60 -15.98 -0.93
CA LEU A 166 2.49 -16.70 0.01
C LEU A 166 1.71 -17.34 1.15
N ASP A 167 2.25 -18.45 1.67
CA ASP A 167 1.75 -19.04 2.91
C ASP A 167 1.95 -18.13 4.13
N ALA A 168 1.16 -18.37 5.20
CA ALA A 168 1.10 -17.50 6.37
C ALA A 168 2.47 -17.32 7.08
N ILE A 169 3.26 -18.39 7.19
CA ILE A 169 4.55 -18.35 7.90
C ILE A 169 5.57 -17.52 7.11
N VAL A 170 5.67 -17.78 5.81
CA VAL A 170 6.55 -17.05 4.91
C VAL A 170 6.14 -15.57 4.84
N ARG A 171 4.84 -15.27 4.84
CA ARG A 171 4.31 -13.91 4.81
C ARG A 171 4.76 -13.08 6.01
N VAL A 172 4.67 -13.63 7.24
CA VAL A 172 5.11 -12.92 8.46
C VAL A 172 6.58 -12.51 8.38
N ARG A 173 7.45 -13.44 7.94
CA ARG A 173 8.87 -13.17 7.79
C ARG A 173 9.14 -12.12 6.71
N LEU A 174 8.50 -12.24 5.54
CA LEU A 174 8.73 -11.33 4.44
C LEU A 174 8.17 -9.92 4.68
N ARG A 175 7.12 -9.78 5.49
CA ARG A 175 6.65 -8.45 5.98
C ARG A 175 7.80 -7.70 6.67
N GLN A 176 8.45 -8.36 7.64
CA GLN A 176 9.55 -7.75 8.38
C GLN A 176 10.74 -7.41 7.46
N GLU A 177 11.16 -8.37 6.63
CA GLU A 177 12.26 -8.15 5.69
C GLU A 177 12.00 -6.99 4.72
N LEU A 178 10.77 -6.88 4.18
CA LEU A 178 10.38 -5.79 3.28
C LEU A 178 10.39 -4.43 4.00
N ARG A 179 9.88 -4.37 5.23
CA ARG A 179 9.89 -3.14 6.02
C ARG A 179 11.32 -2.71 6.37
N ASP A 180 12.18 -3.65 6.78
CA ASP A 180 13.59 -3.37 7.10
C ASP A 180 14.37 -2.91 5.86
N LEU A 181 14.09 -3.52 4.70
CA LEU A 181 14.68 -3.11 3.43
C LEU A 181 14.26 -1.68 3.06
N GLN A 182 12.97 -1.37 3.15
CA GLN A 182 12.44 -0.04 2.87
C GLN A 182 13.08 1.03 3.77
N ARG A 183 13.19 0.75 5.08
CA ARG A 183 13.86 1.65 6.04
C ARG A 183 15.34 1.90 5.71
N ARG A 184 16.08 0.84 5.37
CA ARG A 184 17.50 0.95 4.97
C ARG A 184 17.70 1.79 3.72
N LEU A 185 16.78 1.67 2.76
CA LEU A 185 16.86 2.39 1.49
C LEU A 185 16.27 3.80 1.55
N GLY A 186 15.40 4.07 2.54
CA GLY A 186 14.67 5.34 2.63
C GLY A 186 13.74 5.60 1.44
N VAL A 187 13.39 4.57 0.66
CA VAL A 187 12.54 4.71 -0.53
C VAL A 187 11.09 4.92 -0.13
N THR A 188 10.43 5.92 -0.71
CA THR A 188 8.99 6.13 -0.54
C THR A 188 8.24 4.93 -1.10
N THR A 189 7.35 4.32 -0.30
CA THR A 189 6.68 3.07 -0.69
C THR A 189 5.18 3.19 -0.56
N ILE A 190 4.47 2.76 -1.59
CA ILE A 190 3.01 2.58 -1.57
C ILE A 190 2.73 1.09 -1.77
N MET A 191 2.05 0.48 -0.82
CA MET A 191 1.63 -0.92 -0.87
C MET A 191 0.11 -1.01 -0.91
N VAL A 192 -0.41 -1.78 -1.84
CA VAL A 192 -1.82 -2.21 -1.85
C VAL A 192 -1.91 -3.53 -1.12
N THR A 193 -2.86 -3.64 -0.21
CA THR A 193 -3.19 -4.90 0.46
C THR A 193 -4.67 -4.94 0.84
N HIS A 194 -5.20 -6.14 1.00
CA HIS A 194 -6.50 -6.40 1.66
C HIS A 194 -6.31 -7.01 3.06
N ASP A 195 -5.07 -7.29 3.45
CA ASP A 195 -4.70 -7.86 4.74
C ASP A 195 -4.46 -6.72 5.75
N GLN A 196 -5.29 -6.70 6.80
CA GLN A 196 -5.23 -5.67 7.85
C GLN A 196 -3.95 -5.78 8.68
N GLU A 197 -3.46 -7.00 8.95
CA GLU A 197 -2.24 -7.21 9.72
C GLU A 197 -1.01 -6.67 8.97
N GLU A 198 -0.99 -6.81 7.63
CA GLU A 198 0.06 -6.20 6.81
C GLU A 198 0.04 -4.67 6.95
N ALA A 199 -1.12 -4.05 6.77
CA ALA A 199 -1.25 -2.60 6.87
C ALA A 199 -0.88 -2.09 8.27
N LEU A 200 -1.43 -2.72 9.33
CA LEU A 200 -1.21 -2.30 10.72
C LEU A 200 0.25 -2.49 11.18
N SER A 201 0.96 -3.52 10.67
CA SER A 201 2.33 -3.83 11.09
C SER A 201 3.42 -3.13 10.30
N MET A 202 3.15 -2.72 9.05
CA MET A 202 4.18 -2.21 8.13
C MET A 202 4.09 -0.71 7.86
N ALA A 203 2.88 -0.14 7.84
CA ALA A 203 2.67 1.22 7.38
C ALA A 203 3.07 2.28 8.40
N ASP A 204 3.61 3.40 7.92
CA ASP A 204 3.67 4.64 8.68
C ASP A 204 2.29 5.32 8.67
N ARG A 205 1.58 5.24 7.52
CA ARG A 205 0.18 5.66 7.37
C ARG A 205 -0.62 4.67 6.55
N ILE A 206 -1.88 4.51 6.94
CA ILE A 206 -2.88 3.70 6.25
C ILE A 206 -3.88 4.63 5.58
N VAL A 207 -4.17 4.35 4.31
CA VAL A 207 -5.26 4.97 3.55
C VAL A 207 -6.36 3.93 3.40
N VAL A 208 -7.42 4.07 4.18
CA VAL A 208 -8.57 3.17 4.10
C VAL A 208 -9.46 3.63 2.95
N MET A 209 -9.70 2.74 1.99
CA MET A 209 -10.49 3.01 0.80
C MET A 209 -11.78 2.20 0.78
N ASN A 210 -12.87 2.82 0.34
CA ASN A 210 -14.14 2.18 0.14
C ASN A 210 -14.86 2.79 -1.07
N ARG A 211 -15.42 1.96 -1.95
CA ARG A 211 -16.22 2.37 -3.12
C ARG A 211 -15.60 3.52 -3.94
N GLY A 212 -14.29 3.46 -4.14
CA GLY A 212 -13.54 4.45 -4.92
C GLY A 212 -13.18 5.74 -4.20
N ALA A 213 -13.46 5.88 -2.92
CA ALA A 213 -13.14 7.04 -2.10
C ALA A 213 -12.19 6.69 -0.95
N ILE A 214 -11.51 7.69 -0.42
CA ILE A 214 -10.74 7.58 0.83
C ILE A 214 -11.71 7.83 1.99
N GLU A 215 -11.85 6.87 2.89
CA GLU A 215 -12.66 6.96 4.12
C GLU A 215 -11.86 7.61 5.26
N GLN A 216 -10.59 7.21 5.40
CA GLN A 216 -9.71 7.72 6.44
C GLN A 216 -8.24 7.60 6.01
N VAL A 217 -7.44 8.56 6.43
CA VAL A 217 -5.97 8.51 6.37
C VAL A 217 -5.43 8.76 7.77
N GLY A 218 -4.58 7.88 8.27
CA GLY A 218 -3.99 8.02 9.60
C GLY A 218 -2.89 7.01 9.86
N THR A 219 -2.21 7.14 11.00
CA THR A 219 -1.30 6.12 11.50
C THR A 219 -2.07 4.82 11.81
N PRO A 220 -1.42 3.65 11.87
CA PRO A 220 -2.07 2.40 12.28
C PRO A 220 -2.89 2.53 13.56
N LEU A 221 -2.34 3.23 14.57
CA LEU A 221 -3.01 3.43 15.84
C LEU A 221 -4.27 4.31 15.73
N GLU A 222 -4.20 5.40 14.96
CA GLU A 222 -5.35 6.29 14.72
C GLU A 222 -6.48 5.57 13.99
N VAL A 223 -6.15 4.83 12.90
CA VAL A 223 -7.15 4.10 12.12
C VAL A 223 -7.83 3.01 12.96
N TYR A 224 -7.08 2.35 13.85
CA TYR A 224 -7.61 1.31 14.73
C TYR A 224 -8.42 1.85 15.91
N ARG A 225 -7.90 2.86 16.64
CA ARG A 225 -8.51 3.37 17.89
C ARG A 225 -9.50 4.51 17.69
N SER A 226 -9.36 5.26 16.60
CA SER A 226 -10.19 6.44 16.29
C SER A 226 -10.75 6.36 14.87
N PRO A 227 -11.53 5.31 14.55
CA PRO A 227 -12.10 5.15 13.22
C PRO A 227 -13.03 6.32 12.89
N ALA A 228 -12.84 6.93 11.71
CA ALA A 228 -13.61 8.10 11.30
C ALA A 228 -15.06 7.76 10.88
N THR A 229 -15.31 6.53 10.46
CA THR A 229 -16.63 6.06 10.01
C THR A 229 -16.96 4.69 10.58
N PRO A 230 -18.26 4.31 10.68
CA PRO A 230 -18.66 2.95 11.03
C PRO A 230 -18.02 1.89 10.13
N PHE A 231 -17.85 2.20 8.83
CA PHE A 231 -17.16 1.31 7.90
C PHE A 231 -15.74 1.03 8.34
N VAL A 232 -14.96 2.05 8.71
CA VAL A 232 -13.57 1.87 9.17
C VAL A 232 -13.52 1.07 10.47
N ALA A 233 -14.46 1.34 11.40
CA ALA A 233 -14.55 0.62 12.68
C ALA A 233 -14.77 -0.88 12.48
N ASP A 234 -15.66 -1.25 11.56
CA ASP A 234 -16.01 -2.64 11.24
C ASP A 234 -14.94 -3.32 10.37
N PHE A 235 -14.39 -2.58 9.42
CA PHE A 235 -13.42 -3.13 8.47
C PHE A 235 -12.03 -3.33 9.06
N VAL A 236 -11.57 -2.50 10.03
CA VAL A 236 -10.22 -2.57 10.60
C VAL A 236 -10.25 -3.20 11.98
N GLY A 237 -9.77 -4.44 12.09
CA GLY A 237 -9.77 -5.22 13.32
C GLY A 237 -11.13 -5.85 13.63
N ARG A 238 -11.26 -6.41 14.83
CA ARG A 238 -12.52 -6.97 15.33
C ARG A 238 -13.27 -5.91 16.13
N VAL A 239 -14.59 -5.86 15.97
CA VAL A 239 -15.43 -4.95 16.74
C VAL A 239 -16.73 -5.65 17.13
N ASN A 240 -17.21 -5.36 18.35
CA ASN A 240 -18.56 -5.71 18.77
C ASN A 240 -19.48 -4.53 18.54
N THR A 241 -20.66 -4.78 18.03
CA THR A 241 -21.72 -3.76 17.85
C THR A 241 -22.81 -3.96 18.87
N LEU A 242 -23.14 -2.90 19.63
CA LEU A 242 -24.13 -2.93 20.70
C LEU A 242 -25.14 -1.83 20.47
N ASP A 243 -26.43 -2.19 20.50
CA ASP A 243 -27.49 -1.19 20.46
C ASP A 243 -27.56 -0.47 21.81
N ALA A 244 -27.47 0.84 21.78
CA ALA A 244 -27.41 1.68 22.98
C ALA A 244 -28.32 2.89 22.88
N THR A 245 -28.72 3.41 24.04
CA THR A 245 -29.35 4.72 24.16
C THR A 245 -28.35 5.69 24.76
N LEU A 246 -28.12 6.82 24.11
CA LEU A 246 -27.17 7.82 24.57
C LEU A 246 -27.66 8.47 25.85
N GLU A 247 -26.75 8.67 26.80
CA GLU A 247 -26.97 9.39 28.06
C GLU A 247 -25.85 10.41 28.28
N GLU A 248 -25.97 11.30 29.23
CA GLU A 248 -24.95 12.29 29.53
C GLU A 248 -23.64 11.62 29.93
N GLY A 249 -22.57 11.86 29.11
CA GLY A 249 -21.21 11.33 29.31
C GLY A 249 -21.04 9.84 28.95
N GLY A 250 -22.05 9.20 28.30
CA GLY A 250 -21.94 7.80 27.90
C GLY A 250 -23.18 7.27 27.22
N ALA A 251 -23.42 5.96 27.31
CA ALA A 251 -24.54 5.29 26.70
C ALA A 251 -25.01 4.10 27.54
N ARG A 252 -26.29 3.78 27.46
CA ARG A 252 -26.93 2.64 28.12
C ARG A 252 -27.10 1.49 27.12
N VAL A 253 -26.54 0.35 27.47
CA VAL A 253 -26.71 -0.92 26.75
C VAL A 253 -27.49 -1.88 27.66
N GLY A 254 -28.76 -2.12 27.35
CA GLY A 254 -29.63 -2.86 28.28
C GLY A 254 -29.72 -2.18 29.63
N SER A 255 -29.29 -2.88 30.71
CA SER A 255 -29.22 -2.33 32.09
C SER A 255 -27.87 -1.69 32.41
N THR A 256 -26.85 -1.79 31.57
CA THR A 256 -25.48 -1.36 31.86
C THR A 256 -25.21 0.02 31.30
N TYR A 257 -24.61 0.89 32.08
CA TYR A 257 -24.09 2.17 31.64
C TYR A 257 -22.62 2.02 31.20
N VAL A 258 -22.33 2.50 30.00
CA VAL A 258 -20.99 2.49 29.41
C VAL A 258 -20.53 3.93 29.22
N ARG A 259 -19.42 4.30 29.83
CA ARG A 259 -18.81 5.62 29.62
C ARG A 259 -18.14 5.69 28.27
N CYS A 260 -18.58 6.55 27.40
CA CYS A 260 -18.01 6.75 26.07
C CYS A 260 -18.23 8.19 25.59
N ALA A 261 -17.35 8.65 24.68
CA ALA A 261 -17.58 9.91 23.98
C ALA A 261 -18.55 9.69 22.83
N HIS A 262 -19.52 10.58 22.65
CA HIS A 262 -20.46 10.57 21.53
C HIS A 262 -20.87 12.00 21.15
N ALA A 263 -21.31 12.18 19.91
CA ALA A 263 -21.78 13.46 19.37
C ALA A 263 -23.31 13.60 19.33
N GLY A 264 -24.06 12.55 19.75
CA GLY A 264 -25.52 12.54 19.74
C GLY A 264 -26.14 13.15 21.01
N LEU A 265 -27.45 13.41 20.95
CA LEU A 265 -28.22 13.93 22.10
C LEU A 265 -28.66 12.78 23.03
N PRO A 266 -28.75 13.04 24.35
CA PRO A 266 -29.32 12.09 25.30
C PRO A 266 -30.71 11.60 24.86
N GLY A 267 -30.96 10.29 25.00
CA GLY A 267 -32.19 9.63 24.54
C GLY A 267 -32.16 9.11 23.10
N GLN A 268 -31.18 9.47 22.29
CA GLN A 268 -31.02 8.91 20.94
C GLN A 268 -30.54 7.45 20.99
N LYS A 269 -31.11 6.61 20.12
CA LYS A 269 -30.61 5.25 19.89
C LYS A 269 -29.47 5.30 18.91
N GLN A 270 -28.34 4.69 19.25
CA GLN A 270 -27.17 4.55 18.39
C GLN A 270 -26.51 3.18 18.57
N THR A 271 -25.77 2.74 17.55
CA THR A 271 -24.90 1.57 17.66
C THR A 271 -23.54 2.00 18.18
N LEU A 272 -23.10 1.40 19.27
CA LEU A 272 -21.75 1.51 19.79
C LEU A 272 -20.86 0.47 19.14
N TYR A 273 -19.65 0.89 18.77
CA TYR A 273 -18.57 0.04 18.27
C TYR A 273 -17.56 -0.14 19.38
N VAL A 274 -17.41 -1.37 19.89
CA VAL A 274 -16.56 -1.67 21.07
C VAL A 274 -15.52 -2.70 20.68
N ARG A 275 -14.24 -2.37 20.86
CA ARG A 275 -13.16 -3.32 20.62
C ARG A 275 -13.19 -4.41 21.71
N PRO A 276 -12.90 -5.70 21.37
CA PRO A 276 -12.88 -6.79 22.34
C PRO A 276 -11.95 -6.53 23.55
N GLU A 277 -10.81 -5.89 23.31
CA GLU A 277 -9.82 -5.56 24.34
C GLU A 277 -10.22 -4.38 25.25
N ASP A 278 -11.23 -3.60 24.87
CA ASP A 278 -11.75 -2.50 25.70
C ASP A 278 -12.86 -2.98 26.66
N VAL A 279 -13.23 -4.27 26.58
CA VAL A 279 -14.19 -4.91 27.49
C VAL A 279 -13.41 -5.62 28.58
N MET A 280 -13.34 -5.03 29.77
CA MET A 280 -12.76 -5.63 30.98
C MET A 280 -13.86 -6.07 31.95
#